data_a311be225140f0a738b209b0055e3412
#
_entry.id   a311be225140f0a738b209b0055e3412
#
_cell.length_a   1.000
_cell.length_b   1.000
_cell.length_c   1.000
_cell.angle_alpha   90.00
_cell.angle_beta   90.00
_cell.angle_gamma   90.00
#
_symmetry.space_group_name_H-M   'P 1'
#
loop_
_entity.id
_entity.type
_entity.pdbx_description
1 polymer ?
#
loop_
_entity_poly.entity_id
_entity_poly.type
_entity_poly.pdbx_seq_one_letter_code
_entity_poly.pdbx_strand_id
1 'polypeptide(L)'
;VAISAGFDAHQYDLLLDLKVTTNSYYQIGQLLRERFSHIFAVLEGGYNIPELQKCVYAFEAGVNGIPSPPPCEEARTTSGMRVWETYEMYLHGTLGKLKKHWKV
;
A
#
# COMPACT_ATOMS: atom_id res chain seq x y z
N VAL A 1 2.10 -16.56 1.41
CA VAL A 1 0.97 -15.77 0.93
C VAL A 1 1.20 -15.37 -0.53
N ALA A 2 0.15 -15.32 -1.32
CA ALA A 2 0.14 -14.80 -2.67
C ALA A 2 -0.40 -13.36 -2.65
N ILE A 3 0.32 -12.43 -3.26
CA ILE A 3 -0.04 -11.02 -3.33
C ILE A 3 -0.39 -10.67 -4.79
N SER A 4 -1.60 -10.21 -5.01
CA SER A 4 -1.99 -9.50 -6.23
C SER A 4 -1.52 -8.05 -6.07
N ALA A 5 -0.36 -7.73 -6.64
CA ALA A 5 0.34 -6.48 -6.39
C ALA A 5 0.00 -5.44 -7.46
N GLY A 6 -1.00 -4.60 -7.16
CA GLY A 6 -1.36 -3.44 -7.96
C GLY A 6 -0.72 -2.15 -7.43
N PHE A 7 -0.21 -1.34 -8.33
CA PHE A 7 0.45 -0.06 -8.01
C PHE A 7 -0.30 1.14 -8.58
N ASP A 8 -1.48 0.92 -9.10
CA ASP A 8 -2.39 1.92 -9.67
C ASP A 8 -3.04 2.85 -8.62
N ALA A 9 -2.91 2.52 -7.34
CA ALA A 9 -3.28 3.44 -6.26
C ALA A 9 -2.27 4.60 -6.05
N HIS A 10 -1.15 4.62 -6.78
CA HIS A 10 -0.13 5.67 -6.67
C HIS A 10 -0.67 7.04 -7.08
N GLN A 11 -0.25 8.11 -6.37
CA GLN A 11 -0.76 9.47 -6.56
C GLN A 11 -0.57 10.05 -7.98
N TYR A 12 0.34 9.48 -8.76
CA TYR A 12 0.62 9.89 -10.14
C TYR A 12 0.18 8.84 -11.16
N ASP A 13 -0.63 7.86 -10.75
CA ASP A 13 -1.22 6.93 -11.69
C ASP A 13 -2.14 7.64 -12.68
N LEU A 14 -2.24 7.10 -13.90
CA LEU A 14 -2.96 7.73 -15.00
C LEU A 14 -4.45 7.36 -15.04
N LEU A 15 -4.86 6.33 -14.32
CA LEU A 15 -6.21 5.78 -14.38
C LEU A 15 -6.99 5.92 -13.06
N LEU A 16 -6.32 5.91 -11.92
CA LEU A 16 -6.96 5.96 -10.61
C LEU A 16 -6.61 7.23 -9.83
N ASP A 17 -7.52 7.66 -8.97
CA ASP A 17 -7.43 8.91 -8.21
C ASP A 17 -7.00 8.73 -6.74
N LEU A 18 -6.49 7.56 -6.37
CA LEU A 18 -5.91 7.36 -5.04
C LEU A 18 -4.59 8.12 -4.91
N LYS A 19 -4.22 8.45 -3.69
CA LYS A 19 -3.05 9.30 -3.41
C LYS A 19 -2.01 8.57 -2.56
N VAL A 20 -1.79 7.29 -2.86
CA VAL A 20 -0.76 6.49 -2.22
C VAL A 20 0.63 6.92 -2.71
N THR A 21 1.58 6.96 -1.79
CA THR A 21 2.97 7.31 -2.12
C THR A 21 3.83 6.06 -2.30
N THR A 22 4.97 6.20 -2.97
CA THR A 22 5.98 5.14 -3.08
C THR A 22 6.40 4.59 -1.71
N ASN A 23 6.56 5.47 -0.73
CA ASN A 23 6.89 5.05 0.65
C ASN A 23 5.81 4.15 1.28
N SER A 24 4.55 4.33 0.93
CA SER A 24 3.47 3.47 1.42
C SER A 24 3.63 2.03 0.93
N TYR A 25 4.07 1.82 -0.29
CA TYR A 25 4.36 0.47 -0.81
C TYR A 25 5.53 -0.19 -0.08
N TYR A 26 6.56 0.58 0.28
CA TYR A 26 7.64 0.09 1.13
C TYR A 26 7.10 -0.38 2.49
N GLN A 27 6.27 0.41 3.15
CA GLN A 27 5.65 0.07 4.42
C GLN A 27 4.75 -1.17 4.33
N ILE A 28 3.98 -1.30 3.24
CA ILE A 28 3.17 -2.50 2.97
C ILE A 28 4.08 -3.73 2.86
N GLY A 29 5.19 -3.63 2.13
CA GLY A 29 6.17 -4.71 2.02
C GLY A 29 6.74 -5.13 3.38
N GLN A 30 7.09 -4.16 4.24
CA GLN A 30 7.56 -4.43 5.60
C GLN A 30 6.51 -5.16 6.46
N LEU A 31 5.26 -4.69 6.43
CA LEU A 31 4.16 -5.32 7.17
C LEU A 31 3.91 -6.77 6.71
N LEU A 32 3.98 -7.02 5.42
CA LEU A 32 3.84 -8.38 4.88
C LEU A 32 4.98 -9.28 5.35
N ARG A 33 6.22 -8.80 5.29
CA ARG A 33 7.39 -9.54 5.78
C ARG A 33 7.29 -9.89 7.27
N GLU A 34 6.79 -8.99 8.09
CA GLU A 34 6.60 -9.22 9.53
C GLU A 34 5.56 -10.31 9.82
N ARG A 35 4.58 -10.47 8.95
CA ARG A 35 3.43 -11.37 9.15
C ARG A 35 3.57 -12.72 8.48
N PHE A 36 4.35 -12.80 7.40
CA PHE A 36 4.41 -13.99 6.55
C PHE A 36 5.84 -14.38 6.23
N SER A 37 6.18 -15.66 6.42
CA SER A 37 7.50 -16.22 6.12
C SER A 37 7.73 -16.52 4.64
N HIS A 38 6.65 -16.72 3.89
CA HIS A 38 6.70 -17.05 2.47
C HIS A 38 5.74 -16.15 1.71
N ILE A 39 6.31 -15.33 0.84
CA ILE A 39 5.56 -14.35 0.04
C ILE A 39 5.98 -14.52 -1.42
N PHE A 40 5.00 -14.52 -2.33
CA PHE A 40 5.24 -14.21 -3.73
C PHE A 40 4.20 -13.19 -4.21
N ALA A 41 4.59 -12.36 -5.15
CA ALA A 41 3.73 -11.32 -5.68
C ALA A 41 3.62 -11.43 -7.20
N VAL A 42 2.44 -11.14 -7.72
CA VAL A 42 2.18 -11.04 -9.16
C VAL A 42 1.77 -9.62 -9.46
N LEU A 43 2.45 -9.00 -10.43
CA LEU A 43 2.12 -7.64 -10.87
C LEU A 43 0.76 -7.64 -11.58
N GLU A 44 -0.12 -6.74 -11.14
CA GLU A 44 -1.47 -6.61 -11.70
C GLU A 44 -1.71 -5.25 -12.35
N GLY A 45 -1.61 -4.15 -11.60
CA GLY A 45 -1.88 -2.80 -12.05
C GLY A 45 -0.73 -1.82 -11.80
N GLY A 46 -0.82 -0.66 -12.41
CA GLY A 46 0.16 0.42 -12.37
C GLY A 46 0.43 0.91 -13.78
N TYR A 47 -0.09 2.09 -14.12
CA TYR A 47 -0.19 2.55 -15.52
C TYR A 47 0.70 3.76 -15.81
N ASN A 48 1.38 4.28 -14.81
CA ASN A 48 2.45 5.26 -14.97
C ASN A 48 3.81 4.53 -14.88
N ILE A 49 4.38 4.18 -16.02
CA ILE A 49 5.59 3.32 -16.09
C ILE A 49 6.78 3.87 -15.28
N PRO A 50 7.14 5.16 -15.36
CA PRO A 50 8.19 5.72 -14.52
C PRO A 50 7.95 5.56 -13.02
N GLU A 51 6.72 5.74 -12.56
CA GLU A 51 6.36 5.60 -11.15
C GLU A 51 6.18 4.14 -10.72
N LEU A 52 5.69 3.29 -11.62
CA LEU A 52 5.56 1.85 -11.40
C LEU A 52 6.90 1.22 -10.99
N GLN A 53 7.98 1.57 -11.69
CA GLN A 53 9.33 1.07 -11.36
C GLN A 53 9.74 1.42 -9.93
N LYS A 54 9.47 2.65 -9.49
CA LYS A 54 9.77 3.12 -8.13
C LYS A 54 8.94 2.38 -7.09
N CYS A 55 7.64 2.22 -7.37
CA CYS A 55 6.70 1.55 -6.47
C CYS A 55 7.03 0.06 -6.30
N VAL A 56 7.33 -0.65 -7.39
CA VAL A 56 7.76 -2.06 -7.37
C VAL A 56 9.04 -2.20 -6.56
N TYR A 57 10.04 -1.36 -6.84
CA TYR A 57 11.31 -1.40 -6.10
C TYR A 57 11.10 -1.11 -4.60
N ALA A 58 10.25 -0.14 -4.25
CA ALA A 58 9.95 0.18 -2.87
C ALA A 58 9.26 -1.00 -2.17
N PHE A 59 8.28 -1.62 -2.81
CA PHE A 59 7.59 -2.80 -2.28
C PHE A 59 8.57 -3.97 -2.06
N GLU A 60 9.39 -4.28 -3.05
CA GLU A 60 10.42 -5.32 -2.95
C GLU A 60 11.44 -5.03 -1.85
N ALA A 61 11.87 -3.78 -1.73
CA ALA A 61 12.77 -3.36 -0.65
C ALA A 61 12.15 -3.63 0.73
N GLY A 62 10.86 -3.32 0.91
CA GLY A 62 10.14 -3.61 2.14
C GLY A 62 10.04 -5.11 2.42
N VAL A 63 9.63 -5.91 1.43
CA VAL A 63 9.52 -7.37 1.56
C VAL A 63 10.87 -8.02 1.88
N ASN A 64 11.96 -7.54 1.30
CA ASN A 64 13.31 -8.06 1.53
C ASN A 64 13.99 -7.48 2.78
N GLY A 65 13.35 -6.54 3.47
CA GLY A 65 13.85 -5.96 4.72
C GLY A 65 15.05 -5.04 4.53
N ILE A 66 15.13 -4.36 3.42
CA ILE A 66 16.11 -3.29 3.20
C ILE A 66 15.79 -2.17 4.20
N PRO A 67 16.75 -1.67 5.01
CA PRO A 67 16.47 -0.79 6.14
C PRO A 67 15.92 0.60 5.79
N SER A 68 16.15 1.06 4.56
CA SER A 68 15.70 2.37 4.09
C SER A 68 14.83 2.22 2.86
N PRO A 69 13.74 2.98 2.76
CA PRO A 69 13.01 3.07 1.50
C PRO A 69 13.91 3.71 0.43
N PRO A 70 13.70 3.38 -0.83
CA PRO A 70 14.36 4.10 -1.91
C PRO A 70 14.06 5.59 -1.80
N PRO A 71 15.03 6.47 -2.03
CA PRO A 71 14.78 7.90 -2.03
C PRO A 71 13.76 8.23 -3.12
N CYS A 72 12.69 8.90 -2.73
CA CYS A 72 11.65 9.33 -3.64
C CYS A 72 11.23 10.75 -3.29
N GLU A 73 11.36 11.66 -4.24
CA GLU A 73 10.89 13.03 -4.12
C GLU A 73 9.41 13.09 -4.46
N GLU A 74 8.57 12.75 -3.51
CA GLU A 74 7.13 12.82 -3.64
C GLU A 74 6.52 13.80 -2.65
N ALA A 75 5.53 14.55 -3.11
CA ALA A 75 4.71 15.35 -2.22
C ALA A 75 3.95 14.43 -1.24
N ARG A 76 3.99 14.77 0.03
CA ARG A 76 3.14 14.08 1.03
C ARG A 76 1.68 14.39 0.73
N THR A 77 0.88 13.35 0.70
CA THR A 77 -0.56 13.49 0.54
C THR A 77 -1.25 13.52 1.90
N THR A 78 -2.24 14.37 2.04
CA THR A 78 -3.07 14.46 3.25
C THR A 78 -4.53 14.48 2.84
N SER A 79 -5.37 13.88 3.66
CA SER A 79 -6.82 13.92 3.48
C SER A 79 -7.45 14.93 4.42
N GLY A 80 -8.50 15.60 3.96
CA GLY A 80 -9.28 16.52 4.81
C GLY A 80 -9.97 15.77 5.95
N MET A 81 -10.29 16.48 7.04
CA MET A 81 -10.90 15.93 8.26
C MET A 81 -12.14 15.09 7.97
N ARG A 82 -13.02 15.57 7.11
CA ARG A 82 -14.25 14.84 6.73
C ARG A 82 -13.99 13.46 6.11
N VAL A 83 -12.89 13.33 5.36
CA VAL A 83 -12.48 12.04 4.77
C VAL A 83 -12.02 11.09 5.87
N TRP A 84 -11.27 11.59 6.85
CA TRP A 84 -10.82 10.81 8.00
C TRP A 84 -11.99 10.33 8.87
N GLU A 85 -12.93 11.20 9.20
CA GLU A 85 -14.14 10.83 9.97
C GLU A 85 -14.95 9.74 9.25
N THR A 86 -15.12 9.89 7.94
CA THR A 86 -15.81 8.89 7.11
C THR A 86 -15.06 7.56 7.11
N TYR A 87 -13.75 7.60 6.93
CA TYR A 87 -12.89 6.41 6.96
C TYR A 87 -12.99 5.67 8.31
N GLU A 88 -12.86 6.39 9.42
CA GLU A 88 -12.96 5.80 10.76
C GLU A 88 -14.32 5.14 11.00
N MET A 89 -15.40 5.79 10.58
CA MET A 89 -16.74 5.22 10.69
C MET A 89 -16.85 3.87 9.92
N TYR A 90 -16.37 3.82 8.68
CA TYR A 90 -16.38 2.60 7.90
C TYR A 90 -15.43 1.54 8.46
N LEU A 91 -14.25 1.93 8.92
CA LEU A 91 -13.29 1.03 9.53
C LEU A 91 -13.88 0.36 10.78
N HIS A 92 -14.47 1.13 11.70
CA HIS A 92 -15.12 0.59 12.89
C HIS A 92 -16.26 -0.38 12.55
N GLY A 93 -17.10 -0.02 11.57
CA GLY A 93 -18.18 -0.90 11.09
C GLY A 93 -17.65 -2.21 10.51
N THR A 94 -16.58 -2.13 9.71
CA THR A 94 -15.94 -3.30 9.10
C THR A 94 -15.28 -4.19 10.15
N LEU A 95 -14.49 -3.62 11.06
CA LEU A 95 -13.86 -4.36 12.16
C LEU A 95 -14.89 -5.03 13.06
N GLY A 96 -16.01 -4.36 13.35
CA GLY A 96 -17.09 -4.94 14.13
C GLY A 96 -17.72 -6.18 13.47
N LYS A 97 -17.79 -6.20 12.14
CA LYS A 97 -18.24 -7.39 11.38
C LYS A 97 -17.16 -8.49 11.36
N LEU A 98 -15.91 -8.12 11.10
CA LEU A 98 -14.79 -9.07 10.99
C LEU A 98 -14.51 -9.79 12.31
N LYS A 99 -14.56 -9.09 13.45
CA LYS A 99 -14.35 -9.66 14.80
C LYS A 99 -15.28 -10.82 15.13
N LYS A 100 -16.41 -10.97 14.45
CA LYS A 100 -17.32 -12.12 14.62
C LYS A 100 -16.77 -13.40 14.03
N HIS A 101 -15.83 -13.32 13.09
CA HIS A 101 -15.31 -14.43 12.31
C HIS A 101 -13.78 -14.56 12.39
N TRP A 102 -13.08 -13.48 12.74
CA TRP A 102 -11.62 -13.37 12.71
C TRP A 102 -11.09 -12.71 13.97
N LYS A 103 -9.88 -13.11 14.38
CA LYS A 103 -9.12 -12.42 15.43
C LYS A 103 -8.42 -11.20 14.83
N VAL A 104 -9.08 -10.07 14.78
CA VAL A 104 -8.56 -8.77 14.28
C VAL A 104 -8.71 -7.69 15.33
#